data_4614a9be5ac81f15015686fff396302c
#
_entry.id   4614a9be5ac81f15015686fff396302c
#
_cell.length_a   1.000
_cell.length_b   1.000
_cell.length_c   1.000
_cell.angle_alpha   90.00
_cell.angle_beta   90.00
_cell.angle_gamma   90.00
#
_symmetry.space_group_name_H-M   'P 1'
#
loop_
_entity.id
_entity.type
_entity.pdbx_description
1 polymer ?
#
loop_
_entity_poly.entity_id
_entity_poly.type
_entity_poly.pdbx_seq_one_letter_code
_entity_poly.pdbx_strand_id
1 'polypeptide(L)'
;RDFCLSRGLGDVYKRQNPDTYSASMTPAAVIATVLGYIAVLFLVAWLSGRRADNAGFFSGGRRTPWYMAAFAMIGAAMSGVTFISVPGSVAADSFSYMEMVAGFTVGQLVVAFLLIPAFYRLRVVSLYEYLDDRFGICSHRTGAWFFFISKMLGAALRVYVVCAVLQLLVFDHYGLPLWANALVTMAFVWLYTQQGGVQSLIWTDTLKTVSVSYTHLR
;
A
#
# COMPACT_ATOMS: atom_id res chain seq x y z
N ARG A 1 20.18 39.69 -1.38
CA ARG A 1 19.27 38.73 -0.68
C ARG A 1 19.19 37.36 -1.38
N ASP A 2 19.54 37.29 -2.66
CA ASP A 2 19.45 36.05 -3.47
C ASP A 2 20.65 35.10 -3.32
N PHE A 3 21.73 35.56 -2.72
CA PHE A 3 22.98 34.82 -2.61
C PHE A 3 22.97 33.71 -1.51
N CYS A 4 22.10 33.84 -0.52
CA CYS A 4 21.98 32.81 0.54
C CYS A 4 21.09 31.63 0.14
N LEU A 5 20.09 31.82 -0.72
CA LEU A 5 19.20 30.79 -1.22
C LEU A 5 19.92 29.87 -2.21
N SER A 6 20.81 30.38 -3.03
CA SER A 6 21.58 29.58 -4.00
C SER A 6 22.61 28.64 -3.34
N ARG A 7 23.17 29.01 -2.19
CA ARG A 7 24.07 28.15 -1.42
C ARG A 7 23.35 26.99 -0.76
N GLY A 8 22.18 27.23 -0.18
CA GLY A 8 21.37 26.18 0.44
C GLY A 8 20.88 25.12 -0.57
N LEU A 9 20.44 25.56 -1.74
CA LEU A 9 20.06 24.65 -2.84
C LEU A 9 21.26 23.87 -3.40
N GLY A 10 22.43 24.48 -3.52
CA GLY A 10 23.65 23.82 -3.96
C GLY A 10 24.12 22.72 -2.99
N ASP A 11 23.95 22.91 -1.70
CA ASP A 11 24.30 21.90 -0.68
C ASP A 11 23.29 20.75 -0.64
N VAL A 12 22.00 21.00 -0.89
CA VAL A 12 20.97 19.96 -1.04
C VAL A 12 21.23 19.14 -2.31
N TYR A 13 21.57 19.80 -3.43
CA TYR A 13 21.93 19.13 -4.68
C TYR A 13 23.23 18.31 -4.57
N LYS A 14 24.23 18.80 -3.82
CA LYS A 14 25.47 18.06 -3.57
C LYS A 14 25.25 16.82 -2.67
N ARG A 15 24.30 16.87 -1.76
CA ARG A 15 23.91 15.70 -0.94
C ARG A 15 23.08 14.68 -1.72
N GLN A 16 22.49 15.06 -2.84
CA GLN A 16 21.78 14.18 -3.77
C GLN A 16 22.66 13.70 -4.92
N ASN A 17 23.98 13.83 -4.81
CA ASN A 17 24.90 13.31 -5.82
C ASN A 17 24.72 11.78 -5.94
N PRO A 18 24.31 11.24 -7.10
CA PRO A 18 24.09 9.81 -7.29
C PRO A 18 25.31 8.95 -6.93
N ASP A 19 26.51 9.52 -7.01
CA ASP A 19 27.77 8.85 -6.68
C ASP A 19 27.91 8.57 -5.17
N THR A 20 27.23 9.30 -4.31
CA THR A 20 27.24 9.05 -2.86
C THR A 20 26.21 7.97 -2.46
N TYR A 21 25.15 7.81 -3.25
CA TYR A 21 24.12 6.78 -3.03
C TYR A 21 24.50 5.43 -3.64
N SER A 22 25.30 5.43 -4.71
CA SER A 22 25.75 4.19 -5.37
C SER A 22 26.83 3.45 -4.58
N ALA A 23 27.45 4.10 -3.58
CA ALA A 23 28.54 3.50 -2.80
C ALA A 23 28.11 2.48 -1.74
N SER A 24 26.80 2.31 -1.44
CA SER A 24 26.40 1.50 -0.28
C SER A 24 25.40 0.37 -0.52
N MET A 25 24.78 0.27 -1.70
CA MET A 25 23.83 -0.81 -1.96
C MET A 25 24.25 -1.69 -3.14
N THR A 26 24.95 -2.78 -2.82
CA THR A 26 25.17 -3.82 -3.83
C THR A 26 23.82 -4.46 -4.21
N PRO A 27 23.59 -4.81 -5.49
CA PRO A 27 22.36 -5.49 -5.91
C PRO A 27 22.05 -6.73 -5.06
N ALA A 28 23.10 -7.43 -4.61
CA ALA A 28 22.97 -8.57 -3.72
C ALA A 28 22.38 -8.19 -2.34
N ALA A 29 22.74 -7.03 -1.78
CA ALA A 29 22.19 -6.56 -0.51
C ALA A 29 20.69 -6.20 -0.66
N VAL A 30 20.31 -5.58 -1.78
CA VAL A 30 18.90 -5.28 -2.08
C VAL A 30 18.10 -6.57 -2.22
N ILE A 31 18.59 -7.54 -2.98
CA ILE A 31 17.95 -8.85 -3.14
C ILE A 31 17.81 -9.55 -1.79
N ALA A 32 18.86 -9.58 -0.98
CA ALA A 32 18.85 -10.24 0.33
C ALA A 32 17.79 -9.57 1.27
N THR A 33 17.70 -8.25 1.25
CA THR A 33 16.70 -7.51 2.05
C THR A 33 15.28 -7.80 1.57
N VAL A 34 15.04 -7.77 0.26
CA VAL A 34 13.72 -8.05 -0.33
C VAL A 34 13.30 -9.50 -0.04
N LEU A 35 14.20 -10.47 -0.27
CA LEU A 35 13.92 -11.88 0.01
C LEU A 35 13.72 -12.14 1.52
N GLY A 36 14.52 -11.51 2.38
CA GLY A 36 14.34 -11.59 3.83
C GLY A 36 12.99 -11.05 4.26
N TYR A 37 12.58 -9.90 3.71
CA TYR A 37 11.26 -9.33 3.99
C TYR A 37 10.11 -10.22 3.48
N ILE A 38 10.22 -10.75 2.27
CA ILE A 38 9.26 -11.70 1.71
C ILE A 38 9.17 -12.95 2.59
N ALA A 39 10.30 -13.50 3.03
CA ALA A 39 10.34 -14.67 3.91
C ALA A 39 9.59 -14.40 5.23
N VAL A 40 9.78 -13.23 5.84
CA VAL A 40 9.04 -12.82 7.05
C VAL A 40 7.55 -12.73 6.77
N LEU A 41 7.13 -12.15 5.64
CA LEU A 41 5.72 -12.08 5.26
C LEU A 41 5.10 -13.47 5.07
N PHE A 42 5.82 -14.38 4.40
CA PHE A 42 5.36 -15.77 4.23
C PHE A 42 5.27 -16.51 5.56
N LEU A 43 6.24 -16.31 6.46
CA LEU A 43 6.22 -16.90 7.80
C LEU A 43 4.99 -16.43 8.59
N VAL A 44 4.71 -15.13 8.60
CA VAL A 44 3.56 -14.55 9.28
C VAL A 44 2.26 -15.05 8.65
N ALA A 45 2.18 -15.08 7.32
CA ALA A 45 1.02 -15.60 6.61
C ALA A 45 0.76 -17.08 6.93
N TRP A 46 1.81 -17.90 6.94
CA TRP A 46 1.71 -19.32 7.28
C TRP A 46 1.30 -19.57 8.73
N LEU A 47 1.90 -18.83 9.68
CA LEU A 47 1.53 -18.95 11.10
C LEU A 47 0.08 -18.50 11.35
N SER A 48 -0.36 -17.44 10.70
CA SER A 48 -1.74 -16.93 10.83
C SER A 48 -2.75 -17.81 10.09
N GLY A 49 -2.38 -18.37 8.93
CA GLY A 49 -3.24 -19.20 8.10
C GLY A 49 -3.51 -20.59 8.68
N ARG A 50 -2.60 -21.15 9.50
CA ARG A 50 -2.73 -22.50 10.08
C ARG A 50 -3.98 -22.68 10.98
N ARG A 51 -4.54 -21.60 11.49
CA ARG A 51 -5.71 -21.60 12.38
C ARG A 51 -6.95 -20.99 11.73
N ALA A 52 -6.87 -20.63 10.44
CA ALA A 52 -8.00 -20.04 9.75
C ALA A 52 -8.97 -21.12 9.27
N ASP A 53 -10.16 -21.12 9.85
CA ASP A 53 -11.34 -21.79 9.29
C ASP A 53 -11.82 -20.99 8.05
N ASN A 54 -12.72 -21.60 7.24
CA ASN A 54 -13.27 -20.95 6.03
C ASN A 54 -13.85 -19.54 6.31
N ALA A 55 -14.51 -19.36 7.46
CA ALA A 55 -14.98 -18.06 7.91
C ALA A 55 -13.84 -17.08 8.22
N GLY A 56 -12.71 -17.56 8.76
CA GLY A 56 -11.51 -16.77 9.00
C GLY A 56 -10.82 -16.35 7.71
N PHE A 57 -10.84 -17.21 6.69
CA PHE A 57 -10.24 -16.93 5.39
C PHE A 57 -10.93 -15.77 4.66
N PHE A 58 -12.27 -15.74 4.62
CA PHE A 58 -13.02 -14.71 3.87
C PHE A 58 -13.38 -13.47 4.68
N SER A 59 -13.61 -13.58 6.00
CA SER A 59 -14.13 -12.48 6.82
C SER A 59 -13.26 -12.14 8.05
N GLY A 60 -12.08 -12.75 8.19
CA GLY A 60 -11.24 -12.57 9.37
C GLY A 60 -11.87 -13.10 10.66
N GLY A 61 -12.93 -13.92 10.56
CA GLY A 61 -13.65 -14.50 11.69
C GLY A 61 -14.45 -13.50 12.54
N ARG A 62 -14.53 -12.23 12.16
CA ARG A 62 -15.15 -11.10 12.91
C ARG A 62 -14.67 -10.96 14.36
N ARG A 63 -13.49 -11.52 14.71
CA ARG A 63 -12.91 -11.51 16.05
C ARG A 63 -11.66 -10.62 16.14
N THR A 64 -11.35 -9.87 15.11
CA THR A 64 -10.18 -8.98 15.07
C THR A 64 -10.38 -7.82 16.05
N PRO A 65 -9.47 -7.58 17.00
CA PRO A 65 -9.53 -6.42 17.88
C PRO A 65 -9.51 -5.12 17.07
N TRP A 66 -10.23 -4.11 17.53
CA TRP A 66 -10.39 -2.84 16.83
C TRP A 66 -9.05 -2.15 16.52
N TYR A 67 -8.08 -2.23 17.44
CA TYR A 67 -6.76 -1.63 17.24
C TYR A 67 -5.96 -2.32 16.12
N MET A 68 -6.05 -3.65 16.00
CA MET A 68 -5.42 -4.36 14.89
C MET A 68 -6.06 -4.02 13.55
N ALA A 69 -7.39 -3.91 13.52
CA ALA A 69 -8.09 -3.46 12.32
C ALA A 69 -7.66 -2.04 11.92
N ALA A 70 -7.51 -1.13 12.89
CA ALA A 70 -7.03 0.23 12.65
C ALA A 70 -5.59 0.24 12.07
N PHE A 71 -4.65 -0.50 12.68
CA PHE A 71 -3.29 -0.61 12.17
C PHE A 71 -3.23 -1.25 10.79
N ALA A 72 -4.03 -2.29 10.54
CA ALA A 72 -4.10 -2.93 9.22
C ALA A 72 -4.66 -1.97 8.16
N MET A 73 -5.68 -1.16 8.49
CA MET A 73 -6.22 -0.15 7.58
C MET A 73 -5.18 0.92 7.23
N ILE A 74 -4.39 1.39 8.21
CA ILE A 74 -3.28 2.31 7.95
C ILE A 74 -2.27 1.67 7.02
N GLY A 75 -1.85 0.43 7.29
CA GLY A 75 -0.90 -0.31 6.45
C GLY A 75 -1.39 -0.55 5.02
N ALA A 76 -2.69 -0.82 4.85
CA ALA A 76 -3.30 -0.97 3.54
C ALA A 76 -3.39 0.35 2.76
N ALA A 77 -3.54 1.48 3.47
CA ALA A 77 -3.55 2.83 2.88
C ALA A 77 -2.15 3.33 2.53
N MET A 78 -1.13 2.92 3.28
CA MET A 78 0.27 3.29 3.01
C MET A 78 0.74 2.65 1.71
N SER A 79 1.25 3.48 0.81
CA SER A 79 1.77 3.08 -0.49
C SER A 79 3.20 3.59 -0.65
N GLY A 80 4.09 2.76 -1.23
CA GLY A 80 5.43 3.20 -1.60
C GLY A 80 5.43 4.40 -2.54
N VAL A 81 4.40 4.50 -3.40
CA VAL A 81 4.20 5.67 -4.26
C VAL A 81 4.02 6.93 -3.43
N THR A 82 3.21 6.88 -2.36
CA THR A 82 2.96 8.03 -1.48
C THR A 82 4.24 8.51 -0.80
N PHE A 83 5.11 7.59 -0.36
CA PHE A 83 6.39 7.96 0.25
C PHE A 83 7.36 8.67 -0.68
N ILE A 84 7.27 8.43 -1.98
CA ILE A 84 8.12 9.08 -2.97
C ILE A 84 7.46 10.37 -3.48
N SER A 85 6.16 10.32 -3.81
CA SER A 85 5.46 11.41 -4.48
C SER A 85 5.13 12.57 -3.54
N VAL A 86 4.77 12.31 -2.28
CA VAL A 86 4.38 13.39 -1.35
C VAL A 86 5.54 14.32 -1.01
N PRO A 87 6.74 13.86 -0.61
CA PRO A 87 7.88 14.74 -0.43
C PRO A 87 8.28 15.46 -1.72
N GLY A 88 8.16 14.76 -2.88
CA GLY A 88 8.43 15.36 -4.18
C GLY A 88 7.47 16.50 -4.52
N SER A 89 6.17 16.34 -4.25
CA SER A 89 5.16 17.37 -4.48
C SER A 89 5.35 18.59 -3.55
N VAL A 90 5.77 18.37 -2.31
CA VAL A 90 6.10 19.49 -1.39
C VAL A 90 7.25 20.34 -1.94
N ALA A 91 8.22 19.71 -2.57
CA ALA A 91 9.35 20.44 -3.20
C ALA A 91 8.92 21.24 -4.43
N ALA A 92 7.92 20.75 -5.20
CA ALA A 92 7.44 21.39 -6.43
C ALA A 92 6.35 22.44 -6.15
N ASP A 93 5.35 22.09 -5.33
CA ASP A 93 4.10 22.84 -5.14
C ASP A 93 3.94 23.40 -3.72
N SER A 94 5.02 23.48 -2.96
CA SER A 94 4.99 23.88 -1.54
C SER A 94 4.09 22.95 -0.72
N PHE A 95 3.28 23.50 0.18
CA PHE A 95 2.40 22.72 1.05
C PHE A 95 0.97 22.50 0.51
N SER A 96 0.73 22.68 -0.78
CA SER A 96 -0.61 22.48 -1.40
C SER A 96 -1.20 21.09 -1.13
N TYR A 97 -0.35 20.08 -0.98
CA TYR A 97 -0.78 18.73 -0.61
C TYR A 97 -1.50 18.66 0.74
N MET A 98 -1.24 19.61 1.66
CA MET A 98 -1.91 19.65 2.98
C MET A 98 -3.41 19.96 2.87
N GLU A 99 -3.85 20.68 1.83
CA GLU A 99 -5.28 20.90 1.56
C GLU A 99 -5.98 19.59 1.25
N MET A 100 -5.33 18.74 0.44
CA MET A 100 -5.82 17.41 0.12
C MET A 100 -5.88 16.52 1.37
N VAL A 101 -4.87 16.56 2.23
CA VAL A 101 -4.84 15.82 3.52
C VAL A 101 -5.99 16.28 4.42
N ALA A 102 -6.23 17.58 4.53
CA ALA A 102 -7.35 18.12 5.30
C ALA A 102 -8.70 17.61 4.74
N GLY A 103 -8.89 17.64 3.41
CA GLY A 103 -10.08 17.10 2.76
C GLY A 103 -10.28 15.61 3.03
N PHE A 104 -9.23 14.80 2.94
CA PHE A 104 -9.27 13.39 3.30
C PHE A 104 -9.65 13.17 4.76
N THR A 105 -9.12 13.96 5.68
CA THR A 105 -9.42 13.85 7.11
C THR A 105 -10.91 14.09 7.36
N VAL A 106 -11.47 15.15 6.80
CA VAL A 106 -12.92 15.43 6.89
C VAL A 106 -13.74 14.29 6.27
N GLY A 107 -13.33 13.80 5.09
CA GLY A 107 -13.98 12.66 4.44
C GLY A 107 -13.98 11.40 5.32
N GLN A 108 -12.86 11.07 5.97
CA GLN A 108 -12.77 9.93 6.88
C GLN A 108 -13.66 10.11 8.12
N LEU A 109 -13.79 11.31 8.64
CA LEU A 109 -14.72 11.59 9.75
C LEU A 109 -16.18 11.35 9.32
N VAL A 110 -16.57 11.80 8.14
CA VAL A 110 -17.91 11.53 7.59
C VAL A 110 -18.15 10.03 7.43
N VAL A 111 -17.18 9.29 6.89
CA VAL A 111 -17.27 7.82 6.79
C VAL A 111 -17.42 7.18 8.16
N ALA A 112 -16.60 7.58 9.15
CA ALA A 112 -16.61 7.00 10.48
C ALA A 112 -17.94 7.26 11.24
N PHE A 113 -18.48 8.46 11.16
CA PHE A 113 -19.65 8.83 11.95
C PHE A 113 -21.00 8.62 11.26
N LEU A 114 -21.02 8.63 9.93
CA LEU A 114 -22.27 8.48 9.17
C LEU A 114 -22.33 7.12 8.47
N LEU A 115 -21.31 6.75 7.70
CA LEU A 115 -21.38 5.61 6.81
C LEU A 115 -21.25 4.28 7.56
N ILE A 116 -20.27 4.17 8.47
CA ILE A 116 -20.07 2.94 9.25
C ILE A 116 -21.29 2.61 10.14
N PRO A 117 -21.84 3.54 10.94
CA PRO A 117 -23.06 3.27 11.70
C PRO A 117 -24.27 2.92 10.83
N ALA A 118 -24.40 3.52 9.65
CA ALA A 118 -25.47 3.18 8.71
C ALA A 118 -25.35 1.72 8.23
N PHE A 119 -24.15 1.27 7.88
CA PHE A 119 -23.90 -0.12 7.45
C PHE A 119 -24.19 -1.13 8.57
N TYR A 120 -23.79 -0.82 9.81
CA TYR A 120 -24.13 -1.67 10.95
C TYR A 120 -25.64 -1.76 11.20
N ARG A 121 -26.36 -0.65 11.06
CA ARG A 121 -27.84 -0.61 11.21
C ARG A 121 -28.56 -1.40 10.11
N LEU A 122 -28.10 -1.26 8.89
CA LEU A 122 -28.70 -1.92 7.72
C LEU A 122 -28.23 -3.39 7.58
N ARG A 123 -27.22 -3.81 8.35
CA ARG A 123 -26.62 -5.15 8.30
C ARG A 123 -26.07 -5.54 6.92
N VAL A 124 -25.78 -4.57 6.08
CA VAL A 124 -25.17 -4.80 4.75
C VAL A 124 -23.66 -4.98 4.87
N VAL A 125 -23.11 -5.86 4.04
CA VAL A 125 -21.68 -6.16 4.00
C VAL A 125 -20.95 -5.21 3.07
N SER A 126 -21.63 -4.67 2.07
CA SER A 126 -21.06 -3.76 1.09
C SER A 126 -22.01 -2.66 0.68
N LEU A 127 -21.45 -1.54 0.20
CA LEU A 127 -22.22 -0.46 -0.40
C LEU A 127 -23.06 -0.92 -1.60
N TYR A 128 -22.57 -1.92 -2.33
CA TYR A 128 -23.24 -2.44 -3.52
C TYR A 128 -24.52 -3.23 -3.18
N GLU A 129 -24.50 -3.94 -2.06
CA GLU A 129 -25.68 -4.61 -1.52
C GLU A 129 -26.77 -3.60 -1.15
N TYR A 130 -26.39 -2.50 -0.52
CA TYR A 130 -27.30 -1.38 -0.25
C TYR A 130 -27.87 -0.75 -1.53
N LEU A 131 -27.05 -0.64 -2.59
CA LEU A 131 -27.53 -0.14 -3.88
C LEU A 131 -28.52 -1.10 -4.54
N ASP A 132 -28.35 -2.40 -4.39
CA ASP A 132 -29.28 -3.41 -4.90
C ASP A 132 -30.65 -3.28 -4.24
N ASP A 133 -30.67 -3.25 -2.91
CA ASP A 133 -31.89 -3.16 -2.12
C ASP A 133 -32.69 -1.86 -2.38
N ARG A 134 -32.00 -0.76 -2.67
CA ARG A 134 -32.64 0.56 -2.79
C ARG A 134 -32.91 1.01 -4.23
N PHE A 135 -32.04 0.66 -5.16
CA PHE A 135 -32.06 1.13 -6.55
C PHE A 135 -32.12 -0.01 -7.58
N GLY A 136 -32.08 -1.24 -7.12
CA GLY A 136 -32.18 -2.44 -7.95
C GLY A 136 -30.88 -2.89 -8.60
N ILE A 137 -30.95 -4.07 -9.23
CA ILE A 137 -29.83 -4.83 -9.76
C ILE A 137 -28.99 -4.09 -10.81
N CYS A 138 -29.60 -3.17 -11.58
CA CYS A 138 -28.87 -2.37 -12.56
C CYS A 138 -27.87 -1.44 -11.90
N SER A 139 -28.28 -0.75 -10.83
CA SER A 139 -27.43 0.15 -10.05
C SER A 139 -26.28 -0.62 -9.38
N HIS A 140 -26.58 -1.78 -8.80
CA HIS A 140 -25.59 -2.70 -8.23
C HIS A 140 -24.51 -3.08 -9.26
N ARG A 141 -24.91 -3.59 -10.42
CA ARG A 141 -23.99 -4.03 -11.49
C ARG A 141 -23.13 -2.89 -12.02
N THR A 142 -23.74 -1.75 -12.27
CA THR A 142 -23.01 -0.56 -12.76
C THR A 142 -21.97 -0.11 -11.75
N GLY A 143 -22.34 0.02 -10.48
CA GLY A 143 -21.41 0.39 -9.40
C GLY A 143 -20.28 -0.62 -9.24
N ALA A 144 -20.59 -1.92 -9.26
CA ALA A 144 -19.60 -2.98 -9.17
C ALA A 144 -18.60 -2.96 -10.35
N TRP A 145 -19.05 -2.71 -11.58
CA TRP A 145 -18.18 -2.58 -12.74
C TRP A 145 -17.24 -1.38 -12.65
N PHE A 146 -17.75 -0.21 -12.29
CA PHE A 146 -16.90 0.98 -12.11
C PHE A 146 -15.86 0.76 -11.01
N PHE A 147 -16.26 0.15 -9.90
CA PHE A 147 -15.34 -0.21 -8.83
C PHE A 147 -14.26 -1.17 -9.31
N PHE A 148 -14.66 -2.23 -10.02
CA PHE A 148 -13.71 -3.23 -10.53
C PHE A 148 -12.67 -2.58 -11.44
N ILE A 149 -13.09 -1.80 -12.43
CA ILE A 149 -12.18 -1.10 -13.35
C ILE A 149 -11.25 -0.16 -12.58
N SER A 150 -11.80 0.66 -11.69
CA SER A 150 -11.01 1.60 -10.86
C SER A 150 -9.97 0.89 -10.00
N LYS A 151 -10.34 -0.22 -9.36
CA LYS A 151 -9.41 -1.01 -8.53
C LYS A 151 -8.35 -1.72 -9.37
N MET A 152 -8.70 -2.25 -10.54
CA MET A 152 -7.74 -2.87 -11.45
C MET A 152 -6.71 -1.87 -11.94
N LEU A 153 -7.13 -0.68 -12.38
CA LEU A 153 -6.21 0.38 -12.81
C LEU A 153 -5.30 0.83 -11.67
N GLY A 154 -5.86 1.08 -10.49
CA GLY A 154 -5.09 1.46 -9.31
C GLY A 154 -4.09 0.38 -8.86
N ALA A 155 -4.46 -0.90 -8.95
CA ALA A 155 -3.56 -2.01 -8.65
C ALA A 155 -2.43 -2.11 -9.69
N ALA A 156 -2.76 -1.99 -10.97
CA ALA A 156 -1.78 -2.02 -12.06
C ALA A 156 -0.72 -0.91 -11.92
N LEU A 157 -1.13 0.31 -11.61
CA LEU A 157 -0.21 1.42 -11.35
C LEU A 157 0.73 1.14 -10.17
N ARG A 158 0.21 0.59 -9.07
CA ARG A 158 1.03 0.25 -7.90
C ARG A 158 2.06 -0.84 -8.22
N VAL A 159 1.64 -1.90 -8.92
CA VAL A 159 2.54 -2.97 -9.35
C VAL A 159 3.60 -2.42 -10.30
N TYR A 160 3.21 -1.57 -11.24
CA TYR A 160 4.16 -0.93 -12.16
C TYR A 160 5.25 -0.15 -11.42
N VAL A 161 4.89 0.67 -10.43
CA VAL A 161 5.89 1.44 -9.64
C VAL A 161 6.83 0.52 -8.88
N VAL A 162 6.32 -0.56 -8.27
CA VAL A 162 7.16 -1.56 -7.60
C VAL A 162 8.11 -2.22 -8.60
N CYS A 163 7.60 -2.63 -9.76
CA CYS A 163 8.42 -3.22 -10.82
C CYS A 163 9.47 -2.24 -11.35
N ALA A 164 9.13 -0.95 -11.52
CA ALA A 164 10.08 0.06 -11.96
C ALA A 164 11.24 0.25 -10.97
N VAL A 165 10.93 0.29 -9.68
CA VAL A 165 11.96 0.37 -8.63
C VAL A 165 12.84 -0.88 -8.59
N LEU A 166 12.24 -2.07 -8.64
CA LEU A 166 12.99 -3.33 -8.67
C LEU A 166 13.81 -3.47 -9.96
N GLN A 167 13.28 -2.97 -11.08
CA GLN A 167 14.00 -2.95 -12.36
C GLN A 167 15.29 -2.16 -12.21
N LEU A 168 15.19 -0.92 -11.75
CA LEU A 168 16.34 -0.02 -11.59
C LEU A 168 17.37 -0.57 -10.60
N LEU A 169 16.92 -1.14 -9.47
CA LEU A 169 17.84 -1.55 -8.38
C LEU A 169 18.45 -2.93 -8.59
N VAL A 170 17.77 -3.83 -9.32
CA VAL A 170 18.13 -5.24 -9.38
C VAL A 170 18.21 -5.74 -10.81
N PHE A 171 17.11 -5.68 -11.55
CA PHE A 171 16.96 -6.41 -12.81
C PHE A 171 17.76 -5.83 -13.97
N ASP A 172 17.98 -4.49 -13.98
CA ASP A 172 18.84 -3.85 -15.01
C ASP A 172 20.28 -4.32 -14.91
N HIS A 173 20.76 -4.62 -13.70
CA HIS A 173 22.10 -5.17 -13.51
C HIS A 173 22.28 -6.57 -14.14
N TYR A 174 21.19 -7.34 -14.20
CA TYR A 174 21.18 -8.68 -14.83
C TYR A 174 20.67 -8.68 -16.28
N GLY A 175 20.36 -7.53 -16.84
CA GLY A 175 19.84 -7.40 -18.23
C GLY A 175 18.46 -8.03 -18.45
N LEU A 176 17.68 -8.20 -17.40
CA LEU A 176 16.35 -8.79 -17.47
C LEU A 176 15.30 -7.74 -17.89
N PRO A 177 14.39 -8.08 -18.83
CA PRO A 177 13.37 -7.16 -19.31
C PRO A 177 12.28 -6.94 -18.25
N LEU A 178 11.62 -5.78 -18.29
CA LEU A 178 10.58 -5.37 -17.36
C LEU A 178 9.40 -6.37 -17.24
N TRP A 179 9.04 -7.02 -18.34
CA TRP A 179 7.96 -8.01 -18.31
C TRP A 179 8.31 -9.25 -17.46
N ALA A 180 9.57 -9.68 -17.45
CA ALA A 180 10.02 -10.79 -16.62
C ALA A 180 9.97 -10.43 -15.13
N ASN A 181 10.43 -9.22 -14.78
CA ASN A 181 10.28 -8.67 -13.43
C ASN A 181 8.81 -8.61 -12.99
N ALA A 182 7.92 -8.12 -13.87
CA ALA A 182 6.49 -8.06 -13.58
C ALA A 182 5.90 -9.46 -13.31
N LEU A 183 6.26 -10.46 -14.11
CA LEU A 183 5.82 -11.84 -13.92
C LEU A 183 6.31 -12.41 -12.57
N VAL A 184 7.57 -12.22 -12.24
CA VAL A 184 8.14 -12.67 -10.96
C VAL A 184 7.43 -12.00 -9.78
N THR A 185 7.25 -10.69 -9.83
CA THR A 185 6.56 -9.93 -8.80
C THR A 185 5.10 -10.38 -8.64
N MET A 186 4.38 -10.58 -9.73
CA MET A 186 3.01 -11.08 -9.72
C MET A 186 2.92 -12.50 -9.17
N ALA A 187 3.86 -13.38 -9.52
CA ALA A 187 3.92 -14.74 -8.98
C ALA A 187 4.12 -14.74 -7.46
N PHE A 188 5.01 -13.90 -6.93
CA PHE A 188 5.20 -13.75 -5.49
C PHE A 188 3.95 -13.23 -4.78
N VAL A 189 3.30 -12.21 -5.33
CA VAL A 189 2.04 -11.67 -4.77
C VAL A 189 0.95 -12.74 -4.77
N TRP A 190 0.83 -13.49 -5.86
CA TRP A 190 -0.15 -14.57 -5.98
C TRP A 190 0.09 -15.68 -4.95
N LEU A 191 1.33 -16.18 -4.85
CA LEU A 191 1.71 -17.22 -3.89
C LEU A 191 1.44 -16.80 -2.43
N TYR A 192 1.81 -15.56 -2.10
CA TYR A 192 1.58 -15.01 -0.78
C TYR A 192 0.08 -14.88 -0.43
N THR A 193 -0.73 -14.43 -1.39
CA THR A 193 -2.17 -14.21 -1.17
C THR A 193 -2.93 -15.54 -1.02
N GLN A 194 -2.51 -16.59 -1.72
CA GLN A 194 -3.13 -17.91 -1.65
C GLN A 194 -3.02 -18.55 -0.26
N GLN A 195 -1.96 -18.27 0.48
CA GLN A 195 -1.67 -18.99 1.73
C GLN A 195 -2.46 -18.50 2.95
N GLY A 196 -2.98 -17.27 2.94
CA GLY A 196 -3.41 -16.71 4.22
C GLY A 196 -4.78 -16.05 4.31
N GLY A 197 -5.44 -15.78 3.20
CA GLY A 197 -6.73 -15.09 3.20
C GLY A 197 -6.72 -13.74 3.93
N VAL A 198 -7.90 -13.24 4.29
CA VAL A 198 -8.08 -11.92 4.93
C VAL A 198 -7.41 -11.84 6.30
N GLN A 199 -7.41 -12.92 7.06
CA GLN A 199 -6.82 -12.94 8.41
C GLN A 199 -5.31 -12.71 8.38
N SER A 200 -4.60 -13.32 7.44
CA SER A 200 -3.15 -13.09 7.32
C SER A 200 -2.82 -11.71 6.79
N LEU A 201 -3.66 -11.15 5.91
CA LEU A 201 -3.50 -9.78 5.42
C LEU A 201 -3.56 -8.76 6.57
N ILE A 202 -4.47 -8.93 7.53
CA ILE A 202 -4.55 -8.05 8.71
C ILE A 202 -3.24 -8.07 9.51
N TRP A 203 -2.68 -9.25 9.76
CA TRP A 203 -1.42 -9.39 10.50
C TRP A 203 -0.23 -8.81 9.74
N THR A 204 -0.14 -9.08 8.45
CA THR A 204 0.97 -8.58 7.63
C THR A 204 0.88 -7.07 7.39
N ASP A 205 -0.32 -6.51 7.25
CA ASP A 205 -0.49 -5.07 7.13
C ASP A 205 -0.20 -4.35 8.45
N THR A 206 -0.54 -4.96 9.58
CA THR A 206 -0.12 -4.49 10.91
C THR A 206 1.40 -4.48 11.03
N LEU A 207 2.07 -5.56 10.62
CA LEU A 207 3.54 -5.64 10.62
C LEU A 207 4.17 -4.57 9.73
N LYS A 208 3.64 -4.36 8.53
CA LYS A 208 4.09 -3.29 7.62
C LYS A 208 3.98 -1.92 8.28
N THR A 209 2.83 -1.62 8.89
CA THR A 209 2.59 -0.34 9.56
C THR A 209 3.58 -0.10 10.69
N VAL A 210 3.81 -1.10 11.53
CA VAL A 210 4.78 -1.01 12.64
C VAL A 210 6.20 -0.83 12.11
N SER A 211 6.60 -1.60 11.09
CA SER A 211 7.93 -1.51 10.49
C SER A 211 8.19 -0.13 9.87
N VAL A 212 7.23 0.37 9.09
CA VAL A 212 7.34 1.70 8.45
C VAL A 212 7.34 2.81 9.51
N SER A 213 6.46 2.76 10.49
CA SER A 213 6.44 3.75 11.58
C SER A 213 7.75 3.77 12.36
N TYR A 214 8.33 2.61 12.64
CA TYR A 214 9.63 2.53 13.32
C TYR A 214 10.77 3.15 12.51
N THR A 215 10.81 2.92 11.21
CA THR A 215 11.85 3.47 10.33
C THR A 215 11.74 4.97 10.12
N HIS A 216 10.53 5.55 10.21
CA HIS A 216 10.30 7.00 10.00
C HIS A 216 10.30 7.83 11.29
N LEU A 217 10.19 7.21 12.47
CA LEU A 217 10.29 7.90 13.77
C LEU A 217 11.75 8.04 14.26
N ARG A 218 12.70 7.45 13.57
CA ARG A 218 14.14 7.51 13.86
C ARG A 218 14.89 8.41 12.89
#